data_aeeee411eeb545e03b419392cfc7b036
#
_entry.id   aeeee411eeb545e03b419392cfc7b036
#
_cell.length_a   1.000
_cell.length_b   1.000
_cell.length_c   1.000
_cell.angle_alpha   90.00
_cell.angle_beta   90.00
_cell.angle_gamma   90.00
#
_symmetry.space_group_name_H-M   'P 1'
#
loop_
_entity.id
_entity.type
_entity.pdbx_description
1 polymer ?
#
loop_
_entity_poly.entity_id
_entity_poly.type
_entity_poly.pdbx_seq_one_letter_code
_entity_poly.pdbx_strand_id
1 'polypeptide(L)'
;MNMRAGEVYEHPYERLVVRVGTAESDGRELVADLYVRADAPGVPRHIHPAVAETLTVIRGKVSAWSPDEGERILGPGEILRVPPNTRHGWRPVGDEDVRMLVEARPGARFEEMWRQFMGLLQDGKAGPKGPSFLQIMMMAHEFSDVMAMAGPPLFLQRAVAALVTPIGRLRGYKGQYEEYLTRGPSEIVKPEPLPAVQSEQ
;
A
#
# COMPACT_ATOMS: atom_id res chain seq x y z
N MET A 1 -2.16 2.40 17.48
CA MET A 1 -2.85 1.08 17.65
C MET A 1 -2.44 0.22 16.48
N ASN A 2 -1.84 -0.95 16.73
CA ASN A 2 -1.35 -1.84 15.66
C ASN A 2 -2.49 -2.69 15.09
N MET A 3 -2.47 -2.95 13.79
CA MET A 3 -3.44 -3.84 13.12
C MET A 3 -3.38 -5.26 13.69
N ARG A 4 -4.56 -5.91 13.76
CA ARG A 4 -4.75 -7.28 14.26
C ARG A 4 -5.40 -8.16 13.20
N ALA A 5 -5.16 -9.45 13.31
CA ALA A 5 -5.80 -10.44 12.44
C ALA A 5 -7.33 -10.33 12.50
N GLY A 6 -7.97 -10.39 11.33
CA GLY A 6 -9.41 -10.25 11.16
C GLY A 6 -9.91 -8.82 11.03
N GLU A 7 -9.14 -7.81 11.36
CA GLU A 7 -9.54 -6.42 11.17
C GLU A 7 -9.69 -6.06 9.69
N VAL A 8 -10.72 -5.28 9.38
CA VAL A 8 -11.03 -4.81 8.04
C VAL A 8 -10.87 -3.29 7.97
N TYR A 9 -10.21 -2.85 6.92
CA TYR A 9 -10.06 -1.43 6.57
C TYR A 9 -10.45 -1.25 5.12
N GLU A 10 -11.31 -0.28 4.83
CA GLU A 10 -11.83 -0.10 3.47
C GLU A 10 -11.96 1.38 3.09
N HIS A 11 -11.88 1.64 1.81
CA HIS A 11 -12.17 2.90 1.15
C HIS A 11 -12.84 2.63 -0.21
N PRO A 12 -13.28 3.64 -0.97
CA PRO A 12 -14.11 3.40 -2.16
C PRO A 12 -13.57 2.44 -3.22
N TYR A 13 -12.26 2.19 -3.24
CA TYR A 13 -11.60 1.35 -4.28
C TYR A 13 -11.09 0.02 -3.75
N GLU A 14 -10.82 -0.08 -2.45
CA GLU A 14 -10.12 -1.22 -1.86
C GLU A 14 -10.69 -1.58 -0.49
N ARG A 15 -10.64 -2.88 -0.20
CA ARG A 15 -10.95 -3.47 1.10
C ARG A 15 -9.79 -4.36 1.53
N LEU A 16 -9.22 -4.05 2.67
CA LEU A 16 -8.12 -4.78 3.29
C LEU A 16 -8.66 -5.67 4.41
N VAL A 17 -8.31 -6.94 4.42
CA VAL A 17 -8.60 -7.89 5.50
C VAL A 17 -7.29 -8.41 6.06
N VAL A 18 -6.96 -8.04 7.28
CA VAL A 18 -5.68 -8.40 7.92
C VAL A 18 -5.64 -9.90 8.25
N ARG A 19 -4.57 -10.59 7.88
CA ARG A 19 -4.30 -11.99 8.21
C ARG A 19 -3.30 -12.15 9.34
N VAL A 20 -2.21 -11.38 9.26
CA VAL A 20 -1.21 -11.24 10.31
C VAL A 20 -0.97 -9.75 10.48
N GLY A 21 -1.34 -9.22 11.61
CA GLY A 21 -1.17 -7.82 11.93
C GLY A 21 0.22 -7.52 12.50
N THR A 22 0.55 -6.24 12.55
CA THR A 22 1.78 -5.79 13.20
C THR A 22 1.72 -5.99 14.73
N ALA A 23 0.51 -6.13 15.29
CA ALA A 23 0.33 -6.47 16.70
C ALA A 23 0.78 -7.90 17.04
N GLU A 24 0.46 -8.88 16.18
CA GLU A 24 0.85 -10.28 16.38
C GLU A 24 2.31 -10.53 15.98
N SER A 25 2.81 -9.82 14.98
CA SER A 25 4.16 -10.00 14.43
C SER A 25 5.22 -9.15 15.13
N ASP A 26 4.84 -8.35 16.13
CA ASP A 26 5.72 -7.35 16.77
C ASP A 26 6.37 -6.42 15.73
N GLY A 27 5.55 -5.95 14.78
CA GLY A 27 5.96 -5.05 13.70
C GLY A 27 6.80 -5.68 12.57
N ARG A 28 7.12 -6.98 12.66
CA ARG A 28 7.98 -7.65 11.67
C ARG A 28 7.33 -7.79 10.31
N GLU A 29 6.02 -8.00 10.28
CA GLU A 29 5.27 -8.15 9.03
C GLU A 29 3.84 -7.64 9.13
N LEU A 30 3.29 -7.30 7.99
CA LEU A 30 1.86 -7.13 7.77
C LEU A 30 1.47 -8.04 6.60
N VAL A 31 0.51 -8.93 6.82
CA VAL A 31 -0.05 -9.81 5.78
C VAL A 31 -1.54 -9.57 5.71
N ALA A 32 -2.05 -9.29 4.52
CA ALA A 32 -3.46 -9.00 4.33
C ALA A 32 -3.99 -9.45 2.97
N ASP A 33 -5.26 -9.81 2.91
CA ASP A 33 -6.00 -9.84 1.65
C ASP A 33 -6.35 -8.43 1.25
N LEU A 34 -6.01 -8.07 0.03
CA LEU A 34 -6.41 -6.82 -0.61
C LEU A 34 -7.42 -7.12 -1.71
N TYR A 35 -8.65 -6.67 -1.51
CA TYR A 35 -9.70 -6.71 -2.52
C TYR A 35 -9.74 -5.37 -3.22
N VAL A 36 -9.59 -5.36 -4.52
CA VAL A 36 -9.47 -4.16 -5.37
C VAL A 36 -10.55 -4.19 -6.42
N ARG A 37 -11.30 -3.12 -6.53
CA ARG A 37 -12.32 -2.97 -7.58
C ARG A 37 -11.67 -2.96 -8.96
N ALA A 38 -12.37 -3.50 -9.96
CA ALA A 38 -11.89 -3.51 -11.35
C ALA A 38 -11.65 -2.09 -11.91
N ASP A 39 -12.40 -1.08 -11.43
CA ASP A 39 -12.28 0.31 -11.84
C ASP A 39 -11.31 1.14 -10.98
N ALA A 40 -10.59 0.51 -10.06
CA ALA A 40 -9.60 1.20 -9.23
C ALA A 40 -8.40 1.69 -10.06
N PRO A 41 -7.81 2.83 -9.71
CA PRO A 41 -6.67 3.38 -10.45
C PRO A 41 -5.39 2.54 -10.31
N GLY A 42 -5.33 1.63 -9.31
CA GLY A 42 -4.12 0.91 -8.92
C GLY A 42 -3.10 1.80 -8.23
N VAL A 43 -1.90 1.26 -8.07
CA VAL A 43 -0.79 1.94 -7.39
C VAL A 43 0.26 2.36 -8.42
N PRO A 44 0.54 3.67 -8.58
CA PRO A 44 1.52 4.16 -9.53
C PRO A 44 2.93 3.68 -9.16
N ARG A 45 3.87 3.78 -10.10
CA ARG A 45 5.27 3.37 -9.88
C ARG A 45 5.89 4.12 -8.70
N HIS A 46 6.38 3.36 -7.73
CA HIS A 46 6.97 3.85 -6.49
C HIS A 46 8.11 2.91 -6.02
N ILE A 47 8.69 3.21 -4.89
CA ILE A 47 9.80 2.46 -4.26
C ILE A 47 9.49 2.34 -2.77
N HIS A 48 9.75 1.17 -2.20
CA HIS A 48 9.86 0.97 -0.76
C HIS A 48 11.34 0.88 -0.37
N PRO A 49 11.97 1.96 0.16
CA PRO A 49 13.40 1.95 0.44
C PRO A 49 13.87 0.86 1.40
N ALA A 50 13.04 0.55 2.41
CA ALA A 50 13.41 -0.40 3.47
C ALA A 50 12.43 -1.58 3.63
N VAL A 51 11.37 -1.67 2.80
CA VAL A 51 10.36 -2.71 2.90
C VAL A 51 10.44 -3.64 1.70
N ALA A 52 10.45 -4.95 1.94
CA ALA A 52 10.19 -5.97 0.94
C ALA A 52 8.67 -6.17 0.84
N GLU A 53 8.14 -6.18 -0.37
CA GLU A 53 6.73 -6.45 -0.64
C GLU A 53 6.58 -7.68 -1.53
N THR A 54 5.56 -8.50 -1.23
CA THR A 54 5.16 -9.61 -2.09
C THR A 54 3.66 -9.49 -2.37
N LEU A 55 3.30 -9.54 -3.63
CA LEU A 55 1.91 -9.51 -4.10
C LEU A 55 1.62 -10.85 -4.80
N THR A 56 0.70 -11.63 -4.24
CA THR A 56 0.23 -12.88 -4.86
C THR A 56 -1.20 -12.68 -5.33
N VAL A 57 -1.45 -12.82 -6.63
CA VAL A 57 -2.81 -12.75 -7.18
C VAL A 57 -3.59 -13.99 -6.78
N ILE A 58 -4.75 -13.81 -6.16
CA ILE A 58 -5.65 -14.91 -5.76
C ILE A 58 -6.83 -15.03 -6.73
N ARG A 59 -7.35 -13.90 -7.19
CA ARG A 59 -8.45 -13.81 -8.16
C ARG A 59 -8.32 -12.55 -8.99
N GLY A 60 -8.86 -12.56 -10.20
CA GLY A 60 -8.75 -11.44 -11.15
C GLY A 60 -7.37 -11.37 -11.79
N LYS A 61 -7.03 -10.22 -12.35
CA LYS A 61 -5.75 -9.98 -13.02
C LYS A 61 -5.23 -8.59 -12.69
N VAL A 62 -3.91 -8.46 -12.61
CA VAL A 62 -3.23 -7.16 -12.47
C VAL A 62 -2.17 -6.99 -13.56
N SER A 63 -2.05 -5.78 -14.12
CA SER A 63 -0.84 -5.37 -14.82
C SER A 63 0.15 -4.89 -13.78
N ALA A 64 1.25 -5.58 -13.65
CA ALA A 64 2.35 -5.27 -12.75
C ALA A 64 3.58 -4.85 -13.55
N TRP A 65 4.36 -3.92 -13.01
CA TRP A 65 5.60 -3.45 -13.63
C TRP A 65 6.75 -3.48 -12.63
N SER A 66 7.90 -4.01 -13.07
CA SER A 66 9.18 -3.89 -12.38
C SER A 66 10.31 -3.65 -13.39
N PRO A 67 11.51 -3.16 -12.98
CA PRO A 67 12.61 -2.90 -13.90
C PRO A 67 13.12 -4.17 -14.60
N ASP A 68 13.14 -5.29 -13.89
CA ASP A 68 13.74 -6.54 -14.36
C ASP A 68 12.82 -7.31 -15.31
N GLU A 69 11.49 -7.21 -15.11
CA GLU A 69 10.50 -7.99 -15.86
C GLU A 69 9.67 -7.15 -16.85
N GLY A 70 9.78 -5.81 -16.75
CA GLY A 70 8.94 -4.89 -17.54
C GLY A 70 7.48 -4.90 -17.05
N GLU A 71 6.55 -4.60 -17.96
CA GLU A 71 5.11 -4.70 -17.69
C GLU A 71 4.60 -6.08 -18.08
N ARG A 72 3.94 -6.77 -17.16
CA ARG A 72 3.32 -8.08 -17.38
C ARG A 72 1.96 -8.18 -16.70
N ILE A 73 1.10 -9.04 -17.23
CA ILE A 73 -0.18 -9.38 -16.62
C ILE A 73 0.03 -10.56 -15.70
N LEU A 74 -0.37 -10.41 -14.43
CA LEU A 74 -0.38 -11.47 -13.44
C LEU A 74 -1.81 -11.95 -13.23
N GLY A 75 -2.01 -13.25 -13.28
CA GLY A 75 -3.25 -13.95 -12.97
C GLY A 75 -3.17 -14.76 -11.67
N PRO A 76 -4.21 -15.53 -11.33
CA PRO A 76 -4.27 -16.32 -10.11
C PRO A 76 -3.07 -17.27 -9.94
N GLY A 77 -2.46 -17.26 -8.77
CA GLY A 77 -1.25 -18.02 -8.42
C GLY A 77 0.07 -17.33 -8.77
N GLU A 78 0.06 -16.29 -9.62
CA GLU A 78 1.28 -15.57 -9.98
C GLU A 78 1.67 -14.53 -8.92
N ILE A 79 2.97 -14.30 -8.80
CA ILE A 79 3.58 -13.52 -7.73
C ILE A 79 4.47 -12.42 -8.30
N LEU A 80 4.33 -11.21 -7.75
CA LEU A 80 5.30 -10.14 -7.86
C LEU A 80 6.10 -10.07 -6.55
N ARG A 81 7.42 -10.30 -6.63
CA ARG A 81 8.33 -10.10 -5.49
C ARG A 81 9.10 -8.82 -5.67
N VAL A 82 9.01 -7.95 -4.69
CA VAL A 82 9.63 -6.62 -4.72
C VAL A 82 10.62 -6.51 -3.56
N PRO A 83 11.92 -6.73 -3.81
CA PRO A 83 12.96 -6.45 -2.82
C PRO A 83 12.96 -4.97 -2.42
N PRO A 84 13.51 -4.62 -1.24
CA PRO A 84 13.67 -3.23 -0.85
C PRO A 84 14.38 -2.41 -1.95
N ASN A 85 13.99 -1.14 -2.07
CA ASN A 85 14.55 -0.19 -3.04
C ASN A 85 14.30 -0.55 -4.52
N THR A 86 13.35 -1.44 -4.82
CA THR A 86 12.97 -1.80 -6.19
C THR A 86 11.77 -0.97 -6.65
N ARG A 87 11.87 -0.38 -7.84
CA ARG A 87 10.75 0.34 -8.47
C ARG A 87 9.69 -0.66 -8.90
N HIS A 88 8.44 -0.37 -8.58
CA HIS A 88 7.32 -1.22 -9.00
C HIS A 88 6.02 -0.43 -8.98
N GLY A 89 4.99 -1.03 -9.56
CA GLY A 89 3.62 -0.50 -9.56
C GLY A 89 2.69 -1.52 -10.17
N TRP A 90 1.39 -1.39 -9.92
CA TRP A 90 0.40 -2.30 -10.44
C TRP A 90 -0.97 -1.62 -10.58
N ARG A 91 -1.83 -2.21 -11.41
CA ARG A 91 -3.23 -1.81 -11.57
C ARG A 91 -4.10 -3.01 -11.92
N PRO A 92 -5.39 -3.03 -11.53
CA PRO A 92 -6.31 -4.05 -11.98
C PRO A 92 -6.46 -4.02 -13.51
N VAL A 93 -6.80 -5.18 -14.10
CA VAL A 93 -7.01 -5.34 -15.55
C VAL A 93 -8.20 -6.25 -15.80
N GLY A 94 -9.08 -5.85 -16.73
CA GLY A 94 -10.32 -6.56 -17.03
C GLY A 94 -11.48 -6.03 -16.21
N ASP A 95 -12.58 -6.78 -16.19
CA ASP A 95 -13.86 -6.35 -15.60
C ASP A 95 -14.14 -7.05 -14.24
N GLU A 96 -13.24 -7.90 -13.80
CA GLU A 96 -13.34 -8.64 -12.54
C GLU A 96 -12.56 -7.92 -11.43
N ASP A 97 -13.19 -7.84 -10.25
CA ASP A 97 -12.51 -7.36 -9.04
C ASP A 97 -11.35 -8.30 -8.67
N VAL A 98 -10.25 -7.71 -8.25
CA VAL A 98 -9.02 -8.42 -7.92
C VAL A 98 -8.97 -8.75 -6.42
N ARG A 99 -8.50 -9.95 -6.09
CA ARG A 99 -8.05 -10.28 -4.74
C ARG A 99 -6.57 -10.64 -4.79
N MET A 100 -5.77 -9.98 -3.96
CA MET A 100 -4.34 -10.26 -3.79
C MET A 100 -4.02 -10.53 -2.33
N LEU A 101 -3.06 -11.41 -2.07
CA LEU A 101 -2.37 -11.47 -0.80
C LEU A 101 -1.19 -10.49 -0.86
N VAL A 102 -1.15 -9.55 0.07
CA VAL A 102 -0.06 -8.57 0.22
C VAL A 102 0.71 -8.90 1.47
N GLU A 103 2.04 -8.99 1.35
CA GLU A 103 2.95 -9.19 2.46
C GLU A 103 4.00 -8.08 2.46
N ALA A 104 4.13 -7.35 3.55
CA ALA A 104 5.11 -6.28 3.73
C ALA A 104 6.04 -6.58 4.91
N ARG A 105 7.35 -6.52 4.71
CA ARG A 105 8.39 -6.78 5.71
C ARG A 105 9.51 -5.73 5.64
N PRO A 106 9.79 -4.97 6.74
CA PRO A 106 9.05 -4.89 8.01
C PRO A 106 7.66 -4.24 7.85
N GLY A 107 6.72 -4.65 8.72
CA GLY A 107 5.30 -4.24 8.62
C GLY A 107 4.96 -2.91 9.31
N ALA A 108 5.62 -2.59 10.44
CA ALA A 108 5.18 -1.51 11.33
C ALA A 108 5.03 -0.14 10.65
N ARG A 109 6.10 0.38 10.03
CA ARG A 109 6.07 1.68 9.32
C ARG A 109 5.25 1.62 8.04
N PHE A 110 5.18 0.45 7.41
CA PHE A 110 4.32 0.22 6.24
C PHE A 110 2.84 0.34 6.61
N GLU A 111 2.42 -0.25 7.74
CA GLU A 111 1.07 -0.09 8.29
C GLU A 111 0.74 1.38 8.55
N GLU A 112 1.63 2.12 9.24
CA GLU A 112 1.42 3.54 9.55
C GLU A 112 1.19 4.35 8.27
N MET A 113 2.04 4.19 7.26
CA MET A 113 1.88 4.83 5.95
C MET A 113 0.55 4.44 5.29
N TRP A 114 0.22 3.16 5.28
CA TRP A 114 -1.02 2.68 4.66
C TRP A 114 -2.26 3.25 5.33
N ARG A 115 -2.28 3.33 6.66
CA ARG A 115 -3.35 3.99 7.42
C ARG A 115 -3.54 5.46 6.99
N GLN A 116 -2.46 6.16 6.65
CA GLN A 116 -2.57 7.55 6.17
C GLN A 116 -3.29 7.60 4.81
N PHE A 117 -2.91 6.75 3.85
CA PHE A 117 -3.59 6.69 2.55
C PHE A 117 -5.07 6.30 2.70
N MET A 118 -5.36 5.27 3.47
CA MET A 118 -6.72 4.85 3.78
C MET A 118 -7.55 5.99 4.37
N GLY A 119 -7.04 6.65 5.41
CA GLY A 119 -7.73 7.75 6.07
C GLY A 119 -7.99 8.94 5.15
N LEU A 120 -7.02 9.31 4.30
CA LEU A 120 -7.19 10.39 3.32
C LEU A 120 -8.26 10.07 2.27
N LEU A 121 -8.32 8.81 1.81
CA LEU A 121 -9.33 8.35 0.86
C LEU A 121 -10.73 8.27 1.49
N GLN A 122 -10.83 7.75 2.71
CA GLN A 122 -12.08 7.70 3.48
C GLN A 122 -12.66 9.09 3.73
N ASP A 123 -11.82 10.06 4.06
CA ASP A 123 -12.24 11.45 4.32
C ASP A 123 -12.44 12.28 3.05
N GLY A 124 -12.28 11.69 1.85
CA GLY A 124 -12.39 12.42 0.58
C GLY A 124 -11.27 13.46 0.36
N LYS A 125 -10.20 13.43 1.14
CA LYS A 125 -9.02 14.30 1.00
C LYS A 125 -8.06 13.81 -0.09
N ALA A 126 -8.28 12.61 -0.60
CA ALA A 126 -7.62 12.05 -1.77
C ALA A 126 -8.69 11.51 -2.74
N GLY A 127 -8.50 11.74 -4.03
CA GLY A 127 -9.38 11.23 -5.08
C GLY A 127 -8.75 10.08 -5.87
N PRO A 128 -9.33 9.69 -7.04
CA PRO A 128 -8.80 8.62 -7.90
C PRO A 128 -7.36 8.86 -8.37
N LYS A 129 -6.92 10.12 -8.41
CA LYS A 129 -5.54 10.51 -8.77
C LYS A 129 -4.59 10.56 -7.57
N GLY A 130 -5.04 10.11 -6.40
CA GLY A 130 -4.31 10.19 -5.15
C GLY A 130 -4.46 11.54 -4.43
N PRO A 131 -3.67 11.75 -3.35
CA PRO A 131 -3.63 12.99 -2.60
C PRO A 131 -3.06 14.16 -3.42
N SER A 132 -3.32 15.39 -2.99
CA SER A 132 -2.73 16.58 -3.60
C SER A 132 -1.20 16.55 -3.54
N PHE A 133 -0.52 17.31 -4.43
CA PHE A 133 0.94 17.37 -4.45
C PHE A 133 1.53 17.76 -3.08
N LEU A 134 0.94 18.74 -2.40
CA LEU A 134 1.39 19.15 -1.06
C LEU A 134 1.23 18.01 -0.05
N GLN A 135 0.12 17.31 -0.07
CA GLN A 135 -0.11 16.16 0.82
C GLN A 135 0.90 15.04 0.55
N ILE A 136 1.18 14.74 -0.72
CA ILE A 136 2.20 13.75 -1.11
C ILE A 136 3.58 14.16 -0.60
N MET A 137 3.97 15.43 -0.73
CA MET A 137 5.27 15.91 -0.24
C MET A 137 5.39 15.84 1.28
N MET A 138 4.30 16.13 2.01
CA MET A 138 4.27 15.97 3.46
C MET A 138 4.46 14.51 3.87
N MET A 139 3.76 13.59 3.22
CA MET A 139 3.90 12.15 3.46
C MET A 139 5.28 11.63 3.04
N ALA A 140 5.81 12.08 1.91
CA ALA A 140 7.15 11.72 1.43
C ALA A 140 8.26 12.20 2.38
N HIS A 141 8.04 13.31 3.11
CA HIS A 141 8.95 13.75 4.17
C HIS A 141 8.87 12.84 5.39
N GLU A 142 7.66 12.52 5.85
CA GLU A 142 7.40 11.70 7.03
C GLU A 142 7.79 10.23 6.83
N PHE A 143 7.42 9.65 5.68
CA PHE A 143 7.58 8.22 5.36
C PHE A 143 8.68 7.97 4.32
N SER A 144 9.72 8.81 4.29
CA SER A 144 10.82 8.69 3.31
C SER A 144 11.65 7.41 3.45
N ASP A 145 11.50 6.68 4.54
CA ASP A 145 12.05 5.35 4.81
C ASP A 145 11.17 4.22 4.26
N VAL A 146 9.87 4.49 4.07
CA VAL A 146 8.88 3.48 3.65
C VAL A 146 8.51 3.62 2.18
N MET A 147 8.33 4.85 1.68
CA MET A 147 7.86 5.08 0.33
C MET A 147 8.51 6.30 -0.34
N ALA A 148 8.83 6.15 -1.62
CA ALA A 148 9.28 7.22 -2.48
C ALA A 148 8.73 7.06 -3.90
N MET A 149 8.65 8.14 -4.67
CA MET A 149 8.26 8.08 -6.07
C MET A 149 9.35 7.40 -6.92
N ALA A 150 8.96 6.71 -7.97
CA ALA A 150 9.90 6.00 -8.84
C ALA A 150 10.70 6.91 -9.81
N GLY A 151 10.53 8.21 -9.74
CA GLY A 151 11.16 9.17 -10.67
C GLY A 151 12.51 9.71 -10.18
N PRO A 152 12.54 10.90 -9.51
CA PRO A 152 13.79 11.53 -9.12
C PRO A 152 14.59 10.72 -8.10
N PRO A 153 15.91 10.91 -7.98
CA PRO A 153 16.71 10.30 -6.93
C PRO A 153 16.17 10.61 -5.53
N LEU A 154 16.26 9.65 -4.61
CA LEU A 154 15.66 9.75 -3.27
C LEU A 154 16.16 10.98 -2.48
N PHE A 155 17.47 11.31 -2.59
CA PHE A 155 18.01 12.49 -1.92
C PHE A 155 17.37 13.80 -2.41
N LEU A 156 17.06 13.89 -3.70
CA LEU A 156 16.38 15.06 -4.27
C LEU A 156 14.92 15.13 -3.81
N GLN A 157 14.22 13.99 -3.77
CA GLN A 157 12.86 13.94 -3.25
C GLN A 157 12.82 14.39 -1.79
N ARG A 158 13.75 13.93 -0.95
CA ARG A 158 13.87 14.34 0.45
C ARG A 158 14.16 15.83 0.60
N ALA A 159 15.05 16.38 -0.23
CA ALA A 159 15.36 17.81 -0.21
C ALA A 159 14.14 18.66 -0.59
N VAL A 160 13.44 18.30 -1.67
CA VAL A 160 12.21 18.99 -2.11
C VAL A 160 11.12 18.86 -1.05
N ALA A 161 10.89 17.68 -0.50
CA ALA A 161 9.91 17.47 0.56
C ALA A 161 10.22 18.32 1.80
N ALA A 162 11.47 18.37 2.23
CA ALA A 162 11.91 19.23 3.35
C ALA A 162 11.65 20.72 3.11
N LEU A 163 11.95 21.21 1.89
CA LEU A 163 11.71 22.61 1.50
C LEU A 163 10.21 22.96 1.44
N VAL A 164 9.38 22.02 1.01
CA VAL A 164 7.92 22.22 0.85
C VAL A 164 7.17 22.04 2.17
N THR A 165 7.73 21.26 3.11
CA THR A 165 7.09 20.96 4.40
C THR A 165 6.62 22.19 5.19
N PRO A 166 7.38 23.27 5.34
CA PRO A 166 6.90 24.46 6.05
C PRO A 166 5.64 25.07 5.42
N ILE A 167 5.60 25.10 4.07
CA ILE A 167 4.44 25.63 3.32
C ILE A 167 3.23 24.70 3.52
N GLY A 168 3.44 23.39 3.46
CA GLY A 168 2.39 22.40 3.73
C GLY A 168 1.80 22.58 5.12
N ARG A 169 2.63 22.70 6.15
CA ARG A 169 2.20 22.93 7.54
C ARG A 169 1.38 24.21 7.70
N LEU A 170 1.81 25.31 7.10
CA LEU A 170 1.06 26.58 7.12
C LEU A 170 -0.32 26.46 6.47
N ARG A 171 -0.49 25.54 5.51
CA ARG A 171 -1.77 25.24 4.85
C ARG A 171 -2.58 24.11 5.53
N GLY A 172 -2.14 23.65 6.71
CA GLY A 172 -2.84 22.62 7.49
C GLY A 172 -2.59 21.18 7.06
N TYR A 173 -1.67 20.94 6.10
CA TYR A 173 -1.28 19.58 5.72
C TYR A 173 -0.33 18.97 6.76
N LYS A 174 -0.50 17.67 7.01
CA LYS A 174 0.38 16.88 7.90
C LYS A 174 0.99 15.72 7.11
N GLY A 175 2.19 15.29 7.49
CA GLY A 175 2.79 14.06 6.97
C GLY A 175 2.13 12.83 7.56
N GLN A 176 1.73 12.95 8.83
CA GLN A 176 1.02 11.92 9.58
C GLN A 176 -0.12 12.56 10.38
N TYR A 177 -1.30 11.95 10.28
CA TYR A 177 -2.51 12.32 11.01
C TYR A 177 -2.73 11.30 12.11
N GLU A 178 -2.74 11.73 13.36
CA GLU A 178 -2.90 10.86 14.53
C GLU A 178 -4.26 10.16 14.50
N GLU A 179 -5.30 10.87 14.06
CA GLU A 179 -6.64 10.33 13.91
C GLU A 179 -6.71 9.08 12.99
N TYR A 180 -5.81 8.97 11.99
CA TYR A 180 -5.78 7.80 11.11
C TYR A 180 -5.05 6.63 11.75
N LEU A 181 -4.06 6.88 12.60
CA LEU A 181 -3.37 5.82 13.34
C LEU A 181 -4.26 5.20 14.43
N THR A 182 -5.20 5.97 14.96
CA THR A 182 -6.11 5.53 16.02
C THR A 182 -7.49 5.12 15.51
N ARG A 183 -7.79 5.35 14.23
CA ARG A 183 -9.04 4.92 13.60
C ARG A 183 -9.15 3.41 13.63
N GLY A 184 -10.22 2.91 14.25
CA GLY A 184 -10.50 1.48 14.32
C GLY A 184 -10.88 0.87 12.97
N PRO A 185 -10.94 -0.46 12.89
CA PRO A 185 -11.43 -1.18 11.71
C PRO A 185 -12.91 -0.91 11.47
N SER A 186 -13.37 -1.08 10.22
CA SER A 186 -14.80 -1.01 9.89
C SER A 186 -15.57 -2.22 10.42
N GLU A 187 -14.92 -3.38 10.46
CA GLU A 187 -15.46 -4.63 11.00
C GLU A 187 -14.32 -5.59 11.38
N ILE A 188 -14.69 -6.71 12.00
CA ILE A 188 -13.77 -7.83 12.28
C ILE A 188 -14.38 -9.09 11.66
N VAL A 189 -13.60 -9.76 10.80
CA VAL A 189 -14.05 -10.96 10.08
C VAL A 189 -13.00 -12.07 10.16
N LYS A 190 -13.42 -13.31 9.87
CA LYS A 190 -12.49 -14.40 9.60
C LYS A 190 -12.01 -14.27 8.15
N PRO A 191 -10.69 -14.13 7.88
CA PRO A 191 -10.18 -14.07 6.52
C PRO A 191 -10.57 -15.33 5.72
N GLU A 192 -10.94 -15.15 4.46
CA GLU A 192 -11.26 -16.27 3.55
C GLU A 192 -10.05 -17.20 3.43
N PRO A 193 -10.27 -18.53 3.28
CA PRO A 193 -9.18 -19.46 3.01
C PRO A 193 -8.37 -19.04 1.77
N LEU A 194 -7.06 -19.24 1.83
CA LEU A 194 -6.22 -19.15 0.63
C LEU A 194 -6.43 -20.44 -0.20
N PRO A 195 -6.36 -20.33 -1.54
CA PRO A 195 -6.35 -21.51 -2.39
C PRO A 195 -5.23 -22.47 -1.96
N ALA A 196 -5.47 -23.76 -2.06
CA ALA A 196 -4.41 -24.75 -1.86
C ALA A 196 -3.29 -24.44 -2.87
N VAL A 197 -2.05 -24.33 -2.37
CA VAL A 197 -0.88 -24.21 -3.23
C VAL A 197 -0.81 -25.49 -4.05
N GLN A 198 -1.02 -25.39 -5.36
CA GLN A 198 -0.69 -26.49 -6.25
C GLN A 198 0.84 -26.61 -6.21
N SER A 199 1.33 -27.60 -5.47
CA SER A 199 2.74 -27.99 -5.54
C SER A 199 3.00 -28.42 -6.98
N GLU A 200 3.73 -27.61 -7.73
CA GLU A 200 4.29 -28.06 -9.02
C GLU A 200 5.08 -29.35 -8.74
N GLN A 201 4.62 -30.43 -9.37
CA GLN A 201 5.33 -31.71 -9.45
C GLN A 201 6.46 -31.61 -10.47
#